data_98fc83fe83039f86b6ac6a1ce4da85e5
#
_entry.id   98fc83fe83039f86b6ac6a1ce4da85e5
#
_cell.length_a   1.000
_cell.length_b   1.000
_cell.length_c   1.000
_cell.angle_alpha   90.00
_cell.angle_beta   90.00
_cell.angle_gamma   90.00
#
_symmetry.space_group_name_H-M   'P 1'
#
loop_
_entity.id
_entity.type
_entity.pdbx_description
1 polymer ?
#
loop_
_entity_poly.entity_id
_entity_poly.type
_entity_poly.pdbx_seq_one_letter_code
_entity_poly.pdbx_strand_id
1 'polypeptide(L)'
;LYMRMIRFVELFKPKILLIENVRGVVNNKQKVVPRANEYLRQLGYNVSHGVVKGEFIGIPQTRVRHFTVGLKDVFVDLSFDQFSKPTVSQSRSIGWAIKDIQDRKPASDALFYRTPNATPVNQRRMDFLLDNDIHDLPNNERPPCQQGDHTYPAVYGRMHWDKPAPTLTTGFGCNGRGRFTHPLEARVLTPHEAARVQTFPDFFDLTLIDKRTDLHDLIGNAVPPLMAKHILSKLLRLAGK
;
A
#
# COMPACT_ATOMS: atom_id res chain seq x y z
N LEU A 1 -3.96 11.89 -16.12
CA LEU A 1 -4.28 12.29 -14.73
C LEU A 1 -3.18 13.17 -14.13
N TYR A 2 -1.88 12.81 -14.20
CA TYR A 2 -0.78 13.54 -13.57
C TYR A 2 -0.76 15.04 -13.95
N MET A 3 -0.81 15.37 -15.24
CA MET A 3 -0.83 16.78 -15.71
C MET A 3 -2.10 17.53 -15.31
N ARG A 4 -3.22 16.86 -15.03
CA ARG A 4 -4.42 17.52 -14.48
C ARG A 4 -4.19 18.01 -13.06
N MET A 5 -3.44 17.25 -12.24
CA MET A 5 -3.05 17.69 -10.90
C MET A 5 -2.21 18.98 -10.95
N ILE A 6 -1.32 19.09 -11.95
CA ILE A 6 -0.51 20.31 -12.13
C ILE A 6 -1.38 21.55 -12.43
N ARG A 7 -2.48 21.39 -13.19
CA ARG A 7 -3.43 22.50 -13.40
C ARG A 7 -4.10 22.97 -12.09
N PHE A 8 -4.42 22.04 -11.18
CA PHE A 8 -4.89 22.42 -9.84
C PHE A 8 -3.83 23.21 -9.07
N VAL A 9 -2.57 22.80 -9.15
CA VAL A 9 -1.46 23.53 -8.51
C VAL A 9 -1.31 24.94 -9.09
N GLU A 10 -1.42 25.10 -10.40
CA GLU A 10 -1.40 26.41 -11.07
C GLU A 10 -2.53 27.32 -10.59
N LEU A 11 -3.75 26.77 -10.45
CA LEU A 11 -4.94 27.51 -10.06
C LEU A 11 -4.93 27.87 -8.56
N PHE A 12 -4.66 26.90 -7.69
CA PHE A 12 -4.79 27.09 -6.24
C PHE A 12 -3.49 27.53 -5.54
N LYS A 13 -2.36 27.40 -6.20
CA LYS A 13 -1.03 27.80 -5.72
C LYS A 13 -0.75 27.36 -4.26
N PRO A 14 -0.94 26.06 -3.92
CA PRO A 14 -0.75 25.61 -2.54
C PRO A 14 0.70 25.83 -2.09
N LYS A 15 0.90 26.18 -0.82
CA LYS A 15 2.25 26.36 -0.24
C LYS A 15 3.07 25.08 -0.22
N ILE A 16 2.40 23.95 -0.01
CA ILE A 16 2.99 22.60 0.05
C ILE A 16 2.32 21.73 -0.99
N LEU A 17 3.12 21.02 -1.77
CA LEU A 17 2.67 20.06 -2.78
C LEU A 17 3.16 18.68 -2.43
N LEU A 18 2.24 17.70 -2.48
CA LEU A 18 2.55 16.27 -2.38
C LEU A 18 1.74 15.51 -3.42
N ILE A 19 2.41 14.88 -4.38
CA ILE A 19 1.78 14.00 -5.38
C ILE A 19 2.34 12.60 -5.21
N GLU A 20 1.47 11.63 -5.00
CA GLU A 20 1.80 10.21 -4.94
C GLU A 20 1.48 9.50 -6.26
N ASN A 21 2.30 8.52 -6.60
CA ASN A 21 2.04 7.63 -7.73
C ASN A 21 2.73 6.27 -7.55
N VAL A 22 2.38 5.31 -8.41
CA VAL A 22 3.11 4.04 -8.49
C VAL A 22 4.55 4.27 -8.95
N ARG A 23 5.49 3.41 -8.48
CA ARG A 23 6.92 3.50 -8.85
C ARG A 23 7.15 3.62 -10.36
N GLY A 24 6.36 2.89 -11.17
CA GLY A 24 6.51 2.85 -12.61
C GLY A 24 6.21 4.17 -13.35
N VAL A 25 5.66 5.18 -12.68
CA VAL A 25 5.32 6.48 -13.31
C VAL A 25 6.54 7.17 -13.93
N VAL A 26 7.74 6.94 -13.38
CA VAL A 26 9.00 7.52 -13.89
C VAL A 26 9.39 6.96 -15.26
N ASN A 27 8.94 5.75 -15.59
CA ASN A 27 9.20 5.07 -16.85
C ASN A 27 8.12 5.36 -17.92
N ASN A 28 7.20 6.30 -17.62
CA ASN A 28 6.14 6.65 -18.55
C ASN A 28 6.71 7.24 -19.85
N LYS A 29 6.29 6.69 -21.02
CA LYS A 29 6.76 7.12 -22.35
C LYS A 29 6.58 8.63 -22.60
N GLN A 30 5.57 9.25 -22.00
CA GLN A 30 5.30 10.69 -22.13
C GLN A 30 6.15 11.56 -21.19
N LYS A 31 7.08 10.97 -20.41
CA LYS A 31 7.95 11.66 -19.45
C LYS A 31 7.19 12.63 -18.54
N VAL A 32 6.03 12.18 -18.03
CA VAL A 32 5.11 13.05 -17.27
C VAL A 32 5.74 13.64 -16.00
N VAL A 33 6.62 12.92 -15.31
CA VAL A 33 7.29 13.40 -14.09
C VAL A 33 8.28 14.53 -14.41
N PRO A 34 9.25 14.39 -15.31
CA PRO A 34 10.17 15.48 -15.68
C PRO A 34 9.42 16.74 -16.15
N ARG A 35 8.45 16.57 -17.06
CA ARG A 35 7.64 17.70 -17.58
C ARG A 35 6.85 18.43 -16.49
N ALA A 36 6.24 17.67 -15.57
CA ALA A 36 5.50 18.26 -14.46
C ALA A 36 6.44 19.01 -13.51
N ASN A 37 7.61 18.46 -13.20
CA ASN A 37 8.58 19.09 -12.32
C ASN A 37 9.14 20.40 -12.92
N GLU A 38 9.41 20.42 -14.23
CA GLU A 38 9.83 21.63 -14.92
C GLU A 38 8.76 22.71 -14.84
N TYR A 39 7.51 22.38 -15.14
CA TYR A 39 6.41 23.32 -15.07
C TYR A 39 6.16 23.84 -13.65
N LEU A 40 6.26 22.97 -12.63
CA LEU A 40 6.15 23.39 -11.23
C LEU A 40 7.26 24.37 -10.84
N ARG A 41 8.50 24.19 -11.34
CA ARG A 41 9.59 25.16 -11.11
C ARG A 41 9.29 26.53 -11.74
N GLN A 42 8.72 26.54 -12.96
CA GLN A 42 8.26 27.79 -13.59
C GLN A 42 7.17 28.51 -12.80
N LEU A 43 6.34 27.73 -12.03
CA LEU A 43 5.34 28.28 -11.13
C LEU A 43 5.92 28.74 -9.76
N GLY A 44 7.24 28.71 -9.57
CA GLY A 44 7.91 29.14 -8.35
C GLY A 44 8.00 28.09 -7.24
N TYR A 45 7.86 26.80 -7.59
CA TYR A 45 8.05 25.72 -6.63
C TYR A 45 9.49 25.22 -6.62
N ASN A 46 10.05 25.06 -5.42
CA ASN A 46 11.19 24.20 -5.20
C ASN A 46 10.68 22.76 -5.16
N VAL A 47 11.12 21.91 -6.11
CA VAL A 47 10.55 20.58 -6.37
C VAL A 47 11.60 19.50 -6.31
N SER A 48 11.29 18.42 -5.60
CA SER A 48 12.06 17.19 -5.58
C SER A 48 11.14 15.98 -5.76
N HIS A 49 11.69 14.85 -6.21
CA HIS A 49 10.92 13.63 -6.36
C HIS A 49 11.79 12.39 -6.17
N GLY A 50 11.16 11.29 -5.82
CA GLY A 50 11.86 10.02 -5.64
C GLY A 50 10.92 8.94 -5.12
N VAL A 51 11.50 7.85 -4.62
CA VAL A 51 10.78 6.65 -4.20
C VAL A 51 10.91 6.46 -2.70
N VAL A 52 9.79 6.17 -2.05
CA VAL A 52 9.74 5.77 -0.62
C VAL A 52 9.34 4.30 -0.53
N LYS A 53 10.08 3.53 0.25
CA LYS A 53 9.77 2.14 0.61
C LYS A 53 9.09 2.12 1.97
N GLY A 54 7.88 1.57 2.03
CA GLY A 54 7.06 1.52 3.24
C GLY A 54 7.76 0.81 4.40
N GLU A 55 8.38 -0.32 4.12
CA GLU A 55 9.12 -1.12 5.11
C GLU A 55 10.24 -0.33 5.81
N PHE A 56 10.87 0.65 5.15
CA PHE A 56 11.95 1.47 5.71
C PHE A 56 11.45 2.54 6.68
N ILE A 57 10.17 2.86 6.64
CA ILE A 57 9.54 3.88 7.49
C ILE A 57 8.52 3.29 8.47
N GLY A 58 8.59 1.96 8.70
CA GLY A 58 7.79 1.27 9.70
C GLY A 58 6.38 0.89 9.26
N ILE A 59 6.11 0.82 7.95
CA ILE A 59 4.88 0.24 7.42
C ILE A 59 5.08 -1.27 7.31
N PRO A 60 4.16 -2.11 7.84
CA PRO A 60 4.27 -3.57 7.80
C PRO A 60 3.93 -4.14 6.41
N GLN A 61 4.47 -3.51 5.34
CA GLN A 61 4.16 -3.83 3.96
C GLN A 61 5.32 -3.43 3.04
N THR A 62 5.61 -4.26 2.03
CA THR A 62 6.65 -4.00 1.01
C THR A 62 6.18 -3.01 -0.07
N ARG A 63 5.38 -2.02 0.33
CA ARG A 63 4.81 -1.02 -0.59
C ARG A 63 5.85 0.02 -1.00
N VAL A 64 6.02 0.18 -2.30
CA VAL A 64 6.93 1.17 -2.89
C VAL A 64 6.13 2.19 -3.69
N ARG A 65 6.32 3.48 -3.39
CA ARG A 65 5.60 4.58 -4.07
C ARG A 65 6.55 5.70 -4.47
N HIS A 66 6.26 6.29 -5.61
CA HIS A 66 6.91 7.50 -6.08
C HIS A 66 6.17 8.72 -5.55
N PHE A 67 6.94 9.69 -5.06
CA PHE A 67 6.40 10.97 -4.62
C PHE A 67 7.08 12.12 -5.35
N THR A 68 6.31 13.13 -5.68
CA THR A 68 6.80 14.47 -6.02
C THR A 68 6.38 15.39 -4.90
N VAL A 69 7.34 16.11 -4.34
CA VAL A 69 7.16 17.07 -3.25
C VAL A 69 7.55 18.46 -3.74
N GLY A 70 6.87 19.50 -3.26
CA GLY A 70 7.16 20.86 -3.63
C GLY A 70 6.83 21.85 -2.53
N LEU A 71 7.64 22.91 -2.43
CA LEU A 71 7.43 24.04 -1.54
C LEU A 71 7.40 25.32 -2.39
N LYS A 72 6.34 26.11 -2.24
CA LYS A 72 6.19 27.37 -2.97
C LYS A 72 6.91 28.49 -2.26
N ASP A 73 7.72 29.24 -3.03
CA ASP A 73 8.45 30.43 -2.56
C ASP A 73 9.36 30.16 -1.34
N VAL A 74 9.87 28.90 -1.21
CA VAL A 74 10.78 28.47 -0.14
C VAL A 74 12.08 27.96 -0.76
N PHE A 75 13.20 28.58 -0.42
CA PHE A 75 14.54 28.26 -0.94
C PHE A 75 15.34 27.51 0.12
N VAL A 76 15.11 26.20 0.22
CA VAL A 76 15.81 25.27 1.11
C VAL A 76 16.34 24.11 0.32
N ASP A 77 17.31 23.37 0.86
CA ASP A 77 17.69 22.07 0.30
C ASP A 77 16.53 21.08 0.43
N LEU A 78 15.88 20.79 -0.69
CA LEU A 78 14.77 19.85 -0.80
C LEU A 78 15.25 18.53 -1.45
N SER A 79 16.44 18.03 -1.08
CA SER A 79 16.88 16.71 -1.54
C SER A 79 15.89 15.62 -1.13
N PHE A 80 15.51 14.76 -2.09
CA PHE A 80 14.55 13.69 -1.82
C PHE A 80 15.10 12.60 -0.90
N ASP A 81 16.42 12.50 -0.75
CA ASP A 81 17.07 11.51 0.10
C ASP A 81 16.62 11.59 1.56
N GLN A 82 16.31 12.79 2.05
CA GLN A 82 15.78 12.98 3.41
C GLN A 82 14.41 12.29 3.63
N PHE A 83 13.60 12.07 2.56
CA PHE A 83 12.32 11.39 2.65
C PHE A 83 12.44 9.87 2.45
N SER A 84 13.46 9.38 1.78
CA SER A 84 13.67 7.97 1.45
C SER A 84 14.51 7.19 2.47
N LYS A 85 15.28 7.89 3.33
CA LYS A 85 16.12 7.27 4.35
C LYS A 85 15.30 6.44 5.35
N PRO A 86 15.79 5.24 5.73
CA PRO A 86 15.16 4.44 6.77
C PRO A 86 15.02 5.21 8.09
N THR A 87 13.87 5.06 8.73
CA THR A 87 13.58 5.62 10.07
C THR A 87 13.38 4.54 11.12
N VAL A 88 13.40 3.28 10.70
CA VAL A 88 13.35 2.11 11.57
C VAL A 88 14.54 1.21 11.28
N SER A 89 15.08 0.58 12.31
CA SER A 89 16.20 -0.36 12.18
C SER A 89 15.78 -1.72 11.62
N GLN A 90 14.51 -2.08 11.80
CA GLN A 90 13.94 -3.35 11.36
C GLN A 90 12.52 -3.15 10.79
N SER A 91 12.23 -3.86 9.71
CA SER A 91 10.89 -3.86 9.11
C SER A 91 9.85 -4.47 10.06
N ARG A 92 8.66 -3.87 10.11
CA ARG A 92 7.53 -4.43 10.86
C ARG A 92 6.88 -5.55 10.08
N SER A 93 6.50 -6.61 10.77
CA SER A 93 5.81 -7.76 10.18
C SER A 93 4.30 -7.55 10.09
N ILE A 94 3.60 -8.43 9.34
CA ILE A 94 2.14 -8.46 9.36
C ILE A 94 1.62 -8.81 10.76
N GLY A 95 2.29 -9.72 11.47
CA GLY A 95 1.95 -10.07 12.86
C GLY A 95 2.00 -8.86 13.79
N TRP A 96 2.98 -7.95 13.61
CA TRP A 96 2.99 -6.69 14.35
C TRP A 96 1.71 -5.87 14.14
N ALA A 97 1.13 -5.90 12.92
CA ALA A 97 -0.04 -5.10 12.58
C ALA A 97 -1.36 -5.68 13.11
N ILE A 98 -1.48 -7.01 13.20
CA ILE A 98 -2.78 -7.65 13.40
C ILE A 98 -2.86 -8.59 14.61
N LYS A 99 -1.74 -8.90 15.31
CA LYS A 99 -1.73 -9.87 16.41
C LYS A 99 -2.71 -9.56 17.55
N ASP A 100 -2.92 -8.29 17.84
CA ASP A 100 -3.76 -7.85 18.95
C ASP A 100 -5.27 -7.93 18.65
N ILE A 101 -5.62 -8.12 17.38
CA ILE A 101 -7.02 -8.28 16.93
C ILE A 101 -7.35 -9.72 16.50
N GLN A 102 -6.36 -10.60 16.39
CA GLN A 102 -6.55 -11.95 15.87
C GLN A 102 -7.58 -12.77 16.66
N ASP A 103 -7.51 -12.73 17.99
CA ASP A 103 -8.40 -13.47 18.89
C ASP A 103 -9.62 -12.65 19.35
N ARG A 104 -9.76 -11.42 18.85
CA ARG A 104 -10.88 -10.57 19.22
C ARG A 104 -12.13 -10.91 18.40
N LYS A 105 -13.26 -10.98 19.08
CA LYS A 105 -14.54 -11.03 18.37
C LYS A 105 -14.72 -9.73 17.58
N PRO A 106 -15.21 -9.81 16.33
CA PRO A 106 -15.55 -8.62 15.56
C PRO A 106 -16.48 -7.69 16.33
N ALA A 107 -16.25 -6.39 16.25
CA ALA A 107 -17.08 -5.39 16.94
C ALA A 107 -18.51 -5.36 16.39
N SER A 108 -18.72 -5.81 15.16
CA SER A 108 -20.04 -5.91 14.52
C SER A 108 -19.99 -6.91 13.35
N ASP A 109 -21.16 -7.17 12.78
CA ASP A 109 -21.33 -8.00 11.57
C ASP A 109 -21.03 -7.26 10.26
N ALA A 110 -20.49 -6.04 10.32
CA ALA A 110 -20.16 -5.24 9.13
C ALA A 110 -19.16 -5.97 8.20
N LEU A 111 -19.27 -5.71 6.90
CA LEU A 111 -18.36 -6.27 5.89
C LEU A 111 -16.88 -5.92 6.17
N PHE A 112 -16.63 -4.83 6.88
CA PHE A 112 -15.30 -4.40 7.31
C PHE A 112 -14.56 -5.47 8.13
N TYR A 113 -15.29 -6.24 8.94
CA TYR A 113 -14.74 -7.30 9.80
C TYR A 113 -14.86 -8.71 9.22
N ARG A 114 -15.39 -8.86 8.01
CA ARG A 114 -15.63 -10.17 7.39
C ARG A 114 -14.77 -10.41 6.17
N THR A 115 -14.24 -11.60 6.04
CA THR A 115 -13.60 -12.06 4.80
C THR A 115 -14.64 -12.31 3.71
N PRO A 116 -14.26 -12.19 2.42
CA PRO A 116 -15.06 -12.75 1.34
C PRO A 116 -15.19 -14.27 1.48
N ASN A 117 -16.34 -14.81 1.10
CA ASN A 117 -16.49 -16.25 0.95
C ASN A 117 -15.60 -16.74 -0.20
N ALA A 118 -14.75 -17.70 0.08
CA ALA A 118 -13.95 -18.35 -0.94
C ALA A 118 -14.81 -19.38 -1.71
N THR A 119 -14.50 -19.58 -2.99
CA THR A 119 -15.04 -20.74 -3.69
C THR A 119 -14.49 -22.02 -3.07
N PRO A 120 -15.20 -23.20 -3.14
CA PRO A 120 -14.70 -24.44 -2.57
C PRO A 120 -13.29 -24.83 -3.05
N VAL A 121 -12.97 -24.52 -4.31
CA VAL A 121 -11.63 -24.78 -4.89
C VAL A 121 -10.58 -23.87 -4.28
N ASN A 122 -10.88 -22.61 -4.07
CA ASN A 122 -9.93 -21.67 -3.44
C ASN A 122 -9.80 -21.93 -1.94
N GLN A 123 -10.85 -22.36 -1.27
CA GLN A 123 -10.79 -22.80 0.12
C GLN A 123 -9.82 -23.96 0.27
N ARG A 124 -9.97 -25.05 -0.51
CA ARG A 124 -9.04 -26.18 -0.51
C ARG A 124 -7.58 -25.77 -0.72
N ARG A 125 -7.32 -24.79 -1.58
CA ARG A 125 -5.93 -24.27 -1.78
C ARG A 125 -5.39 -23.57 -0.55
N MET A 126 -6.23 -22.81 0.15
CA MET A 126 -5.82 -22.15 1.40
C MET A 126 -5.61 -23.17 2.53
N ASP A 127 -6.51 -24.15 2.66
CA ASP A 127 -6.37 -25.26 3.59
C ASP A 127 -5.06 -26.01 3.33
N PHE A 128 -4.78 -26.37 2.09
CA PHE A 128 -3.55 -27.06 1.69
C PHE A 128 -2.28 -26.31 2.11
N LEU A 129 -2.25 -24.99 1.98
CA LEU A 129 -1.11 -24.17 2.40
C LEU A 129 -0.89 -24.21 3.91
N LEU A 130 -1.96 -24.24 4.71
CA LEU A 130 -1.88 -24.28 6.16
C LEU A 130 -1.55 -25.69 6.65
N ASP A 131 -2.23 -26.71 6.16
CA ASP A 131 -2.07 -28.11 6.57
C ASP A 131 -0.64 -28.63 6.32
N ASN A 132 0.01 -28.12 5.26
CA ASN A 132 1.39 -28.48 4.91
C ASN A 132 2.44 -27.48 5.41
N ASP A 133 2.02 -26.43 6.11
CA ASP A 133 2.87 -25.33 6.60
C ASP A 133 3.77 -24.71 5.51
N ILE A 134 3.22 -24.49 4.33
CA ILE A 134 3.92 -23.88 3.20
C ILE A 134 3.35 -22.52 2.83
N HIS A 135 4.16 -21.71 2.14
CA HIS A 135 3.79 -20.36 1.74
C HIS A 135 3.51 -20.21 0.24
N ASP A 136 4.05 -21.08 -0.57
CA ASP A 136 3.85 -21.10 -2.02
C ASP A 136 3.09 -22.36 -2.42
N LEU A 137 2.02 -22.18 -3.18
CA LEU A 137 1.23 -23.30 -3.68
C LEU A 137 2.05 -24.07 -4.73
N PRO A 138 2.26 -25.38 -4.56
CA PRO A 138 2.98 -26.20 -5.53
C PRO A 138 2.22 -26.21 -6.88
N ASN A 139 2.95 -26.47 -7.94
CA ASN A 139 2.45 -26.30 -9.30
C ASN A 139 1.23 -27.15 -9.64
N ASN A 140 1.19 -28.39 -9.13
CA ASN A 140 0.07 -29.32 -9.30
C ASN A 140 -1.21 -28.90 -8.60
N GLU A 141 -1.13 -28.05 -7.55
CA GLU A 141 -2.29 -27.51 -6.82
C GLU A 141 -2.79 -26.20 -7.41
N ARG A 142 -2.03 -25.61 -8.33
CA ARG A 142 -2.42 -24.36 -9.01
C ARG A 142 -3.50 -24.63 -10.07
N PRO A 143 -4.33 -23.60 -10.38
CA PRO A 143 -5.23 -23.73 -11.53
C PRO A 143 -4.44 -23.91 -12.82
N PRO A 144 -4.97 -24.60 -13.84
CA PRO A 144 -4.25 -24.90 -15.10
C PRO A 144 -3.61 -23.68 -15.76
N CYS A 145 -4.29 -22.50 -15.71
CA CYS A 145 -3.77 -21.26 -16.26
C CYS A 145 -2.60 -20.65 -15.46
N GLN A 146 -2.25 -21.24 -14.30
CA GLN A 146 -1.17 -20.83 -13.42
C GLN A 146 -0.15 -21.97 -13.16
N GLN A 147 -0.20 -23.02 -13.95
CA GLN A 147 0.79 -24.11 -13.94
C GLN A 147 1.90 -23.82 -14.95
N GLY A 148 3.12 -24.28 -14.65
CA GLY A 148 4.31 -24.06 -15.47
C GLY A 148 5.26 -23.02 -14.88
N ASP A 149 6.16 -22.50 -15.70
CA ASP A 149 7.13 -21.48 -15.29
C ASP A 149 6.45 -20.11 -15.20
N HIS A 150 6.22 -19.66 -13.99
CA HIS A 150 5.57 -18.39 -13.73
C HIS A 150 6.56 -17.30 -13.34
N THR A 151 6.39 -16.12 -13.92
CA THR A 151 7.10 -14.89 -13.51
C THR A 151 6.64 -14.37 -12.15
N TYR A 152 5.48 -14.84 -11.63
CA TYR A 152 4.91 -14.42 -10.36
C TYR A 152 4.42 -15.61 -9.50
N PRO A 153 5.32 -16.33 -8.83
CA PRO A 153 4.99 -17.54 -8.05
C PRO A 153 4.14 -17.27 -6.81
N ALA A 154 4.04 -16.01 -6.39
CA ALA A 154 3.32 -15.62 -5.16
C ALA A 154 1.78 -15.66 -5.28
N VAL A 155 1.20 -15.84 -6.47
CA VAL A 155 -0.25 -15.97 -6.66
C VAL A 155 -0.75 -17.22 -5.93
N TYR A 156 -1.87 -17.12 -5.24
CA TYR A 156 -2.41 -18.10 -4.31
C TYR A 156 -1.53 -18.39 -3.07
N GLY A 157 -0.49 -17.60 -2.82
CA GLY A 157 0.41 -17.80 -1.70
C GLY A 157 -0.16 -17.36 -0.35
N ARG A 158 0.39 -17.94 0.71
CA ARG A 158 0.17 -17.59 2.12
C ARG A 158 1.21 -16.58 2.59
N MET A 159 0.79 -15.51 3.27
CA MET A 159 1.71 -14.53 3.85
C MET A 159 2.54 -15.12 4.99
N HIS A 160 3.68 -14.50 5.30
CA HIS A 160 4.53 -14.88 6.43
C HIS A 160 4.17 -13.99 7.63
N TRP A 161 3.94 -14.60 8.79
CA TRP A 161 3.59 -13.87 10.01
C TRP A 161 4.68 -12.90 10.48
N ASP A 162 5.92 -13.29 10.33
CA ASP A 162 7.13 -12.59 10.77
C ASP A 162 7.73 -11.61 9.74
N LYS A 163 7.13 -11.50 8.55
CA LYS A 163 7.59 -10.62 7.47
C LYS A 163 6.57 -9.52 7.16
N PRO A 164 6.99 -8.42 6.52
CA PRO A 164 6.07 -7.43 5.97
C PRO A 164 5.10 -8.08 4.96
N ALA A 165 3.85 -7.66 4.97
CA ALA A 165 2.89 -8.07 3.95
C ALA A 165 3.33 -7.64 2.55
N PRO A 166 2.96 -8.35 1.48
CA PRO A 166 3.13 -7.83 0.12
C PRO A 166 2.31 -6.55 -0.06
N THR A 167 2.60 -5.80 -1.12
CA THR A 167 1.81 -4.59 -1.44
C THR A 167 0.33 -4.95 -1.57
N LEU A 168 -0.50 -4.45 -0.67
CA LEU A 168 -1.95 -4.59 -0.76
C LEU A 168 -2.46 -3.75 -1.93
N THR A 169 -3.17 -4.43 -2.84
CA THR A 169 -3.86 -3.83 -3.98
C THR A 169 -5.37 -3.95 -3.75
N THR A 170 -6.18 -3.40 -4.64
CA THR A 170 -7.65 -3.59 -4.61
C THR A 170 -8.09 -5.06 -4.72
N GLY A 171 -7.16 -5.95 -5.05
CA GLY A 171 -7.37 -7.40 -5.13
C GLY A 171 -7.07 -8.19 -3.87
N PHE A 172 -6.72 -7.57 -2.74
CA PHE A 172 -6.28 -8.28 -1.53
C PHE A 172 -7.33 -9.25 -0.95
N GLY A 173 -8.59 -9.06 -1.25
CA GLY A 173 -9.67 -9.96 -0.88
C GLY A 173 -9.80 -11.23 -1.75
N CYS A 174 -8.82 -11.50 -2.62
CA CYS A 174 -8.81 -12.68 -3.49
C CYS A 174 -7.40 -13.30 -3.53
N ASN A 175 -7.26 -14.54 -3.08
CA ASN A 175 -5.98 -15.26 -3.08
C ASN A 175 -5.40 -15.46 -4.50
N GLY A 176 -6.26 -15.53 -5.52
CA GLY A 176 -5.85 -15.63 -6.93
C GLY A 176 -5.22 -14.35 -7.51
N ARG A 177 -5.16 -13.25 -6.75
CA ARG A 177 -4.56 -11.98 -7.19
C ARG A 177 -3.21 -11.67 -6.53
N GLY A 178 -2.69 -12.59 -5.72
CA GLY A 178 -1.39 -12.40 -5.05
C GLY A 178 -1.22 -13.34 -3.85
N ARG A 179 -0.23 -13.05 -3.04
CA ARG A 179 0.02 -13.70 -1.76
C ARG A 179 -0.88 -13.07 -0.69
N PHE A 180 -2.18 -13.38 -0.72
CA PHE A 180 -3.18 -12.76 0.15
C PHE A 180 -3.87 -13.72 1.11
N THR A 181 -3.47 -15.01 1.12
CA THR A 181 -3.91 -15.93 2.19
C THR A 181 -3.32 -15.49 3.53
N HIS A 182 -4.17 -15.42 4.55
CA HIS A 182 -3.79 -15.03 5.91
C HIS A 182 -2.67 -15.95 6.46
N PRO A 183 -1.71 -15.44 7.23
CA PRO A 183 -0.56 -16.24 7.67
C PRO A 183 -0.93 -17.40 8.58
N LEU A 184 -2.02 -17.33 9.34
CA LEU A 184 -2.40 -18.33 10.34
C LEU A 184 -3.77 -18.97 10.12
N GLU A 185 -4.55 -18.51 9.15
CA GLU A 185 -5.91 -18.98 8.92
C GLU A 185 -6.17 -19.22 7.42
N ALA A 186 -6.97 -20.23 7.09
CA ALA A 186 -7.32 -20.59 5.72
C ALA A 186 -8.35 -19.64 5.09
N ARG A 187 -8.03 -18.34 5.08
CA ARG A 187 -8.83 -17.25 4.53
C ARG A 187 -7.93 -16.14 3.97
N VAL A 188 -8.46 -15.18 3.31
CA VAL A 188 -7.79 -13.91 3.01
C VAL A 188 -7.92 -12.93 4.19
N LEU A 189 -7.24 -11.79 4.13
CA LEU A 189 -7.41 -10.73 5.12
C LEU A 189 -8.84 -10.19 5.12
N THR A 190 -9.33 -9.84 6.30
CA THR A 190 -10.49 -8.94 6.41
C THR A 190 -10.10 -7.53 5.94
N PRO A 191 -11.05 -6.70 5.53
CA PRO A 191 -10.79 -5.28 5.28
C PRO A 191 -10.17 -4.55 6.48
N HIS A 192 -10.57 -4.90 7.72
CA HIS A 192 -9.99 -4.33 8.95
C HIS A 192 -8.50 -4.67 9.09
N GLU A 193 -8.13 -5.95 8.95
CA GLU A 193 -6.72 -6.36 8.96
C GLU A 193 -5.92 -5.67 7.86
N ALA A 194 -6.48 -5.59 6.65
CA ALA A 194 -5.85 -4.90 5.53
C ALA A 194 -5.67 -3.39 5.80
N ALA A 195 -6.65 -2.73 6.42
CA ALA A 195 -6.55 -1.34 6.84
C ALA A 195 -5.42 -1.14 7.87
N ARG A 196 -5.28 -2.04 8.86
CA ARG A 196 -4.17 -2.00 9.82
C ARG A 196 -2.81 -2.21 9.17
N VAL A 197 -2.70 -3.14 8.22
CA VAL A 197 -1.49 -3.32 7.41
C VAL A 197 -1.17 -2.07 6.58
N GLN A 198 -2.18 -1.34 6.12
CA GLN A 198 -2.05 -0.02 5.48
C GLN A 198 -1.79 1.11 6.49
N THR A 199 -1.70 0.81 7.80
CA THR A 199 -1.48 1.77 8.89
C THR A 199 -2.64 2.74 9.12
N PHE A 200 -3.87 2.39 8.75
CA PHE A 200 -5.05 3.12 9.22
C PHE A 200 -5.19 2.96 10.73
N PRO A 201 -5.42 4.02 11.47
CA PRO A 201 -5.73 3.91 12.91
C PRO A 201 -7.13 3.35 13.11
N ASP A 202 -7.35 2.62 14.23
CA ASP A 202 -8.60 1.92 14.52
C ASP A 202 -9.84 2.84 14.68
N PHE A 203 -9.62 4.14 14.95
CA PHE A 203 -10.71 5.11 14.98
C PHE A 203 -11.25 5.47 13.57
N PHE A 204 -10.59 4.99 12.52
CA PHE A 204 -11.02 5.23 11.14
C PHE A 204 -12.13 4.23 10.79
N ASP A 205 -13.37 4.65 10.96
CA ASP A 205 -14.53 3.78 10.81
C ASP A 205 -14.93 3.61 9.33
N LEU A 206 -14.89 2.37 8.86
CA LEU A 206 -15.33 1.96 7.52
C LEU A 206 -16.53 0.98 7.59
N THR A 207 -17.17 0.86 8.75
CA THR A 207 -18.26 -0.12 8.98
C THR A 207 -19.53 0.21 8.21
N LEU A 208 -19.74 1.47 7.85
CA LEU A 208 -20.91 1.93 7.08
C LEU A 208 -20.83 1.59 5.58
N ILE A 209 -19.69 1.07 5.11
CA ILE A 209 -19.54 0.70 3.71
C ILE A 209 -20.15 -0.68 3.50
N ASP A 210 -21.21 -0.74 2.71
CA ASP A 210 -22.02 -1.93 2.44
C ASP A 210 -21.57 -2.72 1.21
N LYS A 211 -20.60 -2.21 0.44
CA LYS A 211 -20.03 -2.87 -0.73
C LYS A 211 -18.59 -3.27 -0.50
N ARG A 212 -18.32 -4.57 -0.66
CA ARG A 212 -16.98 -5.13 -0.47
C ARG A 212 -15.96 -4.58 -1.48
N THR A 213 -16.37 -4.35 -2.73
CA THR A 213 -15.52 -3.72 -3.74
C THR A 213 -15.04 -2.34 -3.32
N ASP A 214 -15.94 -1.55 -2.73
CA ASP A 214 -15.62 -0.19 -2.30
C ASP A 214 -14.62 -0.20 -1.13
N LEU A 215 -14.78 -1.14 -0.17
CA LEU A 215 -13.80 -1.37 0.90
C LEU A 215 -12.42 -1.75 0.35
N HIS A 216 -12.40 -2.67 -0.62
CA HIS A 216 -11.15 -3.10 -1.25
C HIS A 216 -10.48 -1.97 -2.03
N ASP A 217 -11.26 -1.18 -2.75
CA ASP A 217 -10.77 -0.05 -3.54
C ASP A 217 -10.25 1.07 -2.63
N LEU A 218 -10.99 1.44 -1.59
CA LEU A 218 -10.55 2.44 -0.62
C LEU A 218 -9.24 2.04 0.06
N ILE A 219 -9.15 0.82 0.59
CA ILE A 219 -7.98 0.37 1.33
C ILE A 219 -6.80 0.11 0.39
N GLY A 220 -7.02 -0.57 -0.74
CA GLY A 220 -5.95 -0.96 -1.68
C GLY A 220 -5.30 0.24 -2.39
N ASN A 221 -6.11 1.26 -2.76
CA ASN A 221 -5.63 2.47 -3.41
C ASN A 221 -5.08 3.51 -2.43
N ALA A 222 -5.33 3.37 -1.13
CA ALA A 222 -4.90 4.35 -0.16
C ALA A 222 -3.38 4.56 -0.15
N VAL A 223 -2.98 5.80 0.08
CA VAL A 223 -1.64 6.11 0.58
C VAL A 223 -1.63 5.77 2.07
N PRO A 224 -0.76 4.87 2.54
CA PRO A 224 -0.71 4.55 3.96
C PRO A 224 -0.56 5.82 4.81
N PRO A 225 -1.42 6.04 5.83
CA PRO A 225 -1.37 7.24 6.67
C PRO A 225 0.02 7.52 7.25
N LEU A 226 0.74 6.47 7.66
CA LEU A 226 2.11 6.62 8.16
C LEU A 226 3.08 7.13 7.08
N MET A 227 2.88 6.74 5.81
CA MET A 227 3.70 7.22 4.68
C MET A 227 3.44 8.71 4.41
N ALA A 228 2.17 9.11 4.38
CA ALA A 228 1.78 10.51 4.23
C ALA A 228 2.30 11.36 5.40
N LYS A 229 2.13 10.89 6.66
CA LYS A 229 2.66 11.55 7.87
C LYS A 229 4.17 11.74 7.79
N HIS A 230 4.92 10.70 7.39
CA HIS A 230 6.39 10.75 7.28
C HIS A 230 6.84 11.88 6.33
N ILE A 231 6.21 12.00 5.17
CA ILE A 231 6.60 13.00 4.17
C ILE A 231 6.10 14.40 4.57
N LEU A 232 4.83 14.52 4.96
CA LEU A 232 4.23 15.81 5.30
C LEU A 232 4.88 16.45 6.53
N SER A 233 5.21 15.67 7.57
CA SER A 233 5.90 16.21 8.75
C SER A 233 7.28 16.80 8.44
N LYS A 234 7.97 16.25 7.44
CA LYS A 234 9.26 16.81 6.98
C LYS A 234 9.05 18.07 6.13
N LEU A 235 8.06 18.04 5.23
CA LEU A 235 7.73 19.21 4.41
C LEU A 235 7.28 20.40 5.26
N LEU A 236 6.46 20.16 6.30
CA LEU A 236 6.02 21.21 7.23
C LEU A 236 7.23 21.85 7.94
N ARG A 237 8.15 21.04 8.46
CA ARG A 237 9.38 21.57 9.10
C ARG A 237 10.23 22.40 8.13
N LEU A 238 10.39 21.96 6.89
CA LEU A 238 11.14 22.70 5.87
C LEU A 238 10.43 23.99 5.45
N ALA A 239 9.12 24.02 5.55
CA ALA A 239 8.31 25.22 5.30
C ALA A 239 8.26 26.19 6.49
N GLY A 240 8.98 25.92 7.57
CA GLY A 240 9.00 26.78 8.77
C GLY A 240 7.72 26.68 9.63
N LYS A 241 7.06 25.52 9.65
CA LYS A 241 5.84 25.25 10.41
C LYS A 241 6.00 24.05 11.35
#